data_47356094786edeefcedb31a5d7e55438
#
_entry.id   47356094786edeefcedb31a5d7e55438
#
_cell.length_a   1.000
_cell.length_b   1.000
_cell.length_c   1.000
_cell.angle_alpha   90.00
_cell.angle_beta   90.00
_cell.angle_gamma   90.00
#
_symmetry.space_group_name_H-M   'P 1'
#
loop_
_entity.id
_entity.type
_entity.pdbx_description
1 polymer ?
#
loop_
_entity_poly.entity_id
_entity_poly.type
_entity_poly.pdbx_seq_one_letter_code
_entity_poly.pdbx_strand_id
1 'polypeptide(L)'
;MVLDFLKISSDDAYYTPDHVVFLLNKFRAFVLKSKYEDGKNTPSDSNYQTLKVNFEEVDRIEGLDCSGKYLKSVGEVPDSLDIGVAQFSGSDLFEDGMSFVSPVRFKSVGFNKWMKNITYVTQQGGKIYIKSCNPLAYYLEEGTYRDIFTDPLEAAADSGEYDVDENGNLCDPMSVEFPLEDNLLPLVMQYTVKELSGGLYKPKDSENNANDDLSELANFIRTYVKSPLRQQIDS
;
A
#
# COMPACT_ATOMS: atom_id res chain seq x y z
N MET A 1 -3.45 -20.83 -3.78
CA MET A 1 -1.99 -21.09 -3.97
C MET A 1 -1.23 -21.18 -2.65
N VAL A 2 -1.07 -20.09 -1.80
CA VAL A 2 -0.34 -20.20 -0.51
C VAL A 2 -0.98 -21.22 0.44
N LEU A 3 -2.31 -21.19 0.61
CA LEU A 3 -3.03 -22.16 1.43
C LEU A 3 -2.95 -23.59 0.90
N ASP A 4 -2.99 -23.77 -0.42
CA ASP A 4 -2.86 -25.09 -1.03
C ASP A 4 -1.46 -25.66 -0.81
N PHE A 5 -0.47 -24.78 -0.84
CA PHE A 5 0.92 -25.11 -0.56
C PHE A 5 1.13 -25.56 0.90
N LEU A 6 0.50 -24.85 1.84
CA LEU A 6 0.58 -25.16 3.27
C LEU A 6 -0.17 -26.45 3.62
N LYS A 7 -1.28 -26.76 2.94
CA LYS A 7 -2.01 -28.01 3.10
C LYS A 7 -1.20 -29.24 2.63
N ILE A 8 -0.30 -29.05 1.66
CA ILE A 8 0.61 -30.11 1.21
C ILE A 8 1.71 -30.36 2.24
N SER A 9 2.11 -29.32 2.99
CA SER A 9 3.23 -29.40 3.95
C SER A 9 2.85 -29.93 5.33
N SER A 10 1.58 -29.86 5.73
CA SER A 10 1.11 -30.41 7.01
C SER A 10 -0.41 -30.54 7.01
N ASP A 11 -0.92 -31.76 7.10
CA ASP A 11 -2.35 -32.05 7.23
C ASP A 11 -2.95 -31.49 8.53
N ASP A 12 -2.14 -31.23 9.55
CA ASP A 12 -2.53 -30.77 10.88
C ASP A 12 -2.42 -29.26 11.06
N ALA A 13 -1.84 -28.54 10.09
CA ALA A 13 -1.66 -27.10 10.19
C ALA A 13 -2.93 -26.34 9.78
N TYR A 14 -3.65 -25.82 10.76
CA TYR A 14 -4.79 -24.94 10.52
C TYR A 14 -4.36 -23.48 10.48
N TYR A 15 -4.30 -22.93 9.26
CA TYR A 15 -4.08 -21.50 9.05
C TYR A 15 -5.37 -20.83 8.62
N THR A 16 -5.79 -19.79 9.35
CA THR A 16 -6.93 -18.98 8.92
C THR A 16 -6.54 -18.15 7.69
N PRO A 17 -7.44 -17.98 6.71
CA PRO A 17 -7.20 -17.11 5.55
C PRO A 17 -6.74 -15.71 5.96
N ASP A 18 -7.36 -15.13 6.98
CA ASP A 18 -7.04 -13.77 7.48
C ASP A 18 -5.59 -13.66 7.97
N HIS A 19 -5.10 -14.71 8.68
CA HIS A 19 -3.72 -14.72 9.12
C HIS A 19 -2.72 -14.78 7.96
N VAL A 20 -3.04 -15.56 6.92
CA VAL A 20 -2.22 -15.64 5.71
C VAL A 20 -2.22 -14.30 4.98
N VAL A 21 -3.37 -13.65 4.83
CA VAL A 21 -3.50 -12.34 4.20
C VAL A 21 -2.73 -11.28 4.99
N PHE A 22 -2.83 -11.27 6.30
CA PHE A 22 -2.04 -10.38 7.15
C PHE A 22 -0.53 -10.54 6.93
N LEU A 23 -0.04 -11.77 6.86
CA LEU A 23 1.38 -12.03 6.60
C LEU A 23 1.80 -11.62 5.18
N LEU A 24 0.95 -11.85 4.18
CA LEU A 24 1.21 -11.39 2.81
C LEU A 24 1.36 -9.88 2.76
N ASN A 25 0.47 -9.12 3.40
CA ASN A 25 0.53 -7.66 3.47
C ASN A 25 1.79 -7.18 4.20
N LYS A 26 2.11 -7.80 5.34
CA LYS A 26 3.33 -7.52 6.11
C LYS A 26 4.60 -7.71 5.27
N PHE A 27 4.71 -8.84 4.58
CA PHE A 27 5.90 -9.13 3.76
C PHE A 27 5.91 -8.34 2.46
N ARG A 28 4.75 -8.00 1.89
CA ARG A 28 4.66 -7.04 0.77
C ARG A 28 5.29 -5.70 1.19
N ALA A 29 4.84 -5.13 2.30
CA ALA A 29 5.36 -3.86 2.80
C ALA A 29 6.87 -3.92 3.05
N PHE A 30 7.36 -5.01 3.65
CA PHE A 30 8.79 -5.23 3.90
C PHE A 30 9.61 -5.30 2.60
N VAL A 31 9.15 -6.07 1.62
CA VAL A 31 9.85 -6.27 0.34
C VAL A 31 9.88 -4.96 -0.47
N LEU A 32 8.76 -4.24 -0.52
CA LEU A 32 8.69 -2.95 -1.19
C LEU A 32 9.61 -1.92 -0.54
N LYS A 33 9.59 -1.79 0.78
CA LYS A 33 10.52 -0.91 1.50
C LYS A 33 11.98 -1.29 1.20
N SER A 34 12.33 -2.55 1.33
CA SER A 34 13.70 -3.01 1.09
C SER A 34 14.20 -2.73 -0.34
N LYS A 35 13.29 -2.76 -1.34
CA LYS A 35 13.66 -2.52 -2.74
C LYS A 35 13.74 -1.05 -3.12
N TYR A 36 12.89 -0.20 -2.54
CA TYR A 36 12.67 1.17 -3.00
C TYR A 36 13.04 2.27 -2.01
N GLU A 37 13.34 1.94 -0.74
CA GLU A 37 13.68 2.92 0.30
C GLU A 37 14.85 3.84 -0.09
N ASP A 38 15.84 3.30 -0.79
CA ASP A 38 17.01 4.07 -1.26
C ASP A 38 16.70 5.10 -2.35
N GLY A 39 15.50 5.12 -2.90
CA GLY A 39 15.09 6.04 -3.97
C GLY A 39 15.82 5.85 -5.31
N LYS A 40 16.64 4.80 -5.46
CA LYS A 40 17.38 4.51 -6.70
C LYS A 40 16.50 3.90 -7.79
N ASN A 41 15.48 3.20 -7.39
CA ASN A 41 14.53 2.54 -8.27
C ASN A 41 13.16 3.19 -8.12
N THR A 42 12.43 3.29 -9.21
CA THR A 42 11.03 3.76 -9.19
C THR A 42 10.11 2.55 -9.08
N PRO A 43 9.15 2.55 -8.14
CA PRO A 43 8.15 1.50 -8.05
C PRO A 43 7.33 1.39 -9.34
N SER A 44 6.95 0.16 -9.71
CA SER A 44 6.05 -0.09 -10.83
C SER A 44 4.64 0.42 -10.53
N ASP A 45 3.89 0.73 -11.58
CA ASP A 45 2.49 1.15 -11.49
C ASP A 45 1.60 0.13 -10.78
N SER A 46 1.91 -1.16 -10.91
CA SER A 46 1.18 -2.26 -10.25
C SER A 46 1.26 -2.25 -8.72
N ASN A 47 2.19 -1.48 -8.13
CA ASN A 47 2.29 -1.35 -6.68
C ASN A 47 1.38 -0.26 -6.12
N TYR A 48 0.89 0.64 -6.97
CA TYR A 48 0.07 1.79 -6.56
C TYR A 48 -1.40 1.42 -6.52
N GLN A 49 -2.10 2.04 -5.58
CA GLN A 49 -3.55 2.00 -5.49
C GLN A 49 -4.10 3.42 -5.54
N THR A 50 -5.34 3.56 -6.02
CA THR A 50 -6.00 4.84 -6.18
C THR A 50 -7.23 4.89 -5.28
N LEU A 51 -7.35 5.95 -4.50
CA LEU A 51 -8.48 6.22 -3.64
C LEU A 51 -9.28 7.41 -4.15
N LYS A 52 -10.58 7.41 -3.92
CA LYS A 52 -11.44 8.58 -4.07
C LYS A 52 -11.54 9.27 -2.71
N VAL A 53 -11.23 10.56 -2.69
CA VAL A 53 -11.18 11.35 -1.46
C VAL A 53 -12.12 12.52 -1.59
N ASN A 54 -13.09 12.62 -0.70
CA ASN A 54 -14.00 13.76 -0.60
C ASN A 54 -13.42 14.80 0.35
N PHE A 55 -13.65 16.08 0.06
CA PHE A 55 -13.09 17.19 0.79
C PHE A 55 -14.17 18.10 1.37
N GLU A 56 -13.83 18.71 2.49
CA GLU A 56 -14.57 19.80 3.12
C GLU A 56 -13.67 21.03 3.33
N GLU A 57 -14.25 22.21 3.21
CA GLU A 57 -13.54 23.45 3.51
C GLU A 57 -13.46 23.65 5.04
N VAL A 58 -12.26 23.92 5.53
CA VAL A 58 -12.01 24.22 6.94
C VAL A 58 -11.24 25.54 7.08
N ASP A 59 -11.68 26.40 7.99
CA ASP A 59 -11.08 27.71 8.20
C ASP A 59 -9.76 27.64 8.98
N ARG A 60 -9.59 26.59 9.81
CA ARG A 60 -8.40 26.43 10.65
C ARG A 60 -8.15 24.96 10.96
N ILE A 61 -6.89 24.57 10.82
CA ILE A 61 -6.44 23.23 11.23
C ILE A 61 -5.72 23.35 12.57
N GLU A 62 -6.16 22.61 13.59
CA GLU A 62 -5.47 22.57 14.89
C GLU A 62 -4.01 22.12 14.69
N GLY A 63 -3.08 22.93 15.22
CA GLY A 63 -1.64 22.66 15.09
C GLY A 63 -1.00 23.13 13.78
N LEU A 64 -1.76 23.65 12.82
CA LEU A 64 -1.26 24.34 11.64
C LEU A 64 -1.54 25.84 11.78
N ASP A 65 -0.58 26.58 12.28
CA ASP A 65 -0.66 28.04 12.48
C ASP A 65 -0.58 28.82 11.15
N CYS A 66 -1.54 28.58 10.26
CA CYS A 66 -1.66 29.33 9.04
C CYS A 66 -3.01 30.04 9.01
N SER A 67 -2.98 31.32 8.77
CA SER A 67 -4.19 32.12 8.49
C SER A 67 -4.66 31.80 7.07
N GLY A 68 -5.75 31.10 6.91
CA GLY A 68 -6.32 30.82 5.60
C GLY A 68 -7.27 29.61 5.61
N LYS A 69 -7.98 29.47 4.52
CA LYS A 69 -8.85 28.33 4.27
C LYS A 69 -8.03 27.13 3.81
N TYR A 70 -8.49 25.95 4.15
CA TYR A 70 -7.91 24.66 3.75
C TYR A 70 -9.02 23.73 3.31
N LEU A 71 -8.70 22.81 2.42
CA LEU A 71 -9.51 21.62 2.24
C LEU A 71 -8.92 20.49 3.09
N LYS A 72 -9.81 19.73 3.72
CA LYS A 72 -9.49 18.57 4.52
C LYS A 72 -10.30 17.39 4.02
N SER A 73 -9.69 16.20 3.94
CA SER A 73 -10.42 15.00 3.59
C SER A 73 -11.49 14.66 4.64
N VAL A 74 -12.69 14.32 4.20
CA VAL A 74 -13.80 13.90 5.07
C VAL A 74 -13.47 12.54 5.68
N GLY A 75 -13.09 11.55 4.86
CA GLY A 75 -12.63 10.22 5.27
C GLY A 75 -11.19 10.22 5.77
N GLU A 76 -10.82 9.18 6.52
CA GLU A 76 -9.43 8.86 6.79
C GLU A 76 -8.81 8.24 5.55
N VAL A 77 -7.51 8.38 5.40
CA VAL A 77 -6.73 7.83 4.29
C VAL A 77 -5.71 6.87 4.89
N PRO A 78 -5.61 5.65 4.37
CA PRO A 78 -4.67 4.66 4.86
C PRO A 78 -3.23 5.16 4.87
N ASP A 79 -2.43 4.59 5.76
CA ASP A 79 -1.03 4.97 5.89
C ASP A 79 -0.21 4.59 4.66
N SER A 80 0.54 5.55 4.13
CA SER A 80 1.49 5.36 3.03
C SER A 80 2.76 4.64 3.50
N LEU A 81 3.39 3.90 2.58
CA LEU A 81 4.72 3.32 2.78
C LEU A 81 5.85 4.34 2.63
N ASP A 82 5.57 5.55 2.12
CA ASP A 82 6.55 6.62 1.87
C ASP A 82 7.73 6.23 0.95
N ILE A 83 7.51 5.28 0.04
CA ILE A 83 8.55 4.77 -0.87
C ILE A 83 8.34 5.20 -2.33
N GLY A 84 7.19 5.70 -2.65
CA GLY A 84 6.80 6.17 -3.98
C GLY A 84 6.65 7.68 -4.02
N VAL A 85 6.21 8.16 -5.16
CA VAL A 85 5.76 9.53 -5.32
C VAL A 85 4.25 9.53 -5.25
N ALA A 86 3.70 10.00 -4.13
CA ALA A 86 2.28 10.18 -3.98
C ALA A 86 1.75 11.16 -5.04
N GLN A 87 0.67 10.79 -5.69
CA GLN A 87 0.04 11.58 -6.74
C GLN A 87 -1.37 11.95 -6.29
N PHE A 88 -1.73 13.19 -6.50
CA PHE A 88 -3.08 13.65 -6.30
C PHE A 88 -3.58 14.28 -7.59
N SER A 89 -4.75 13.88 -8.04
CA SER A 89 -5.44 14.47 -9.17
C SER A 89 -6.79 14.97 -8.70
N GLY A 90 -7.01 16.26 -8.86
CA GLY A 90 -8.33 16.88 -8.68
C GLY A 90 -9.07 16.94 -10.00
N SER A 91 -9.84 17.98 -10.19
CA SER A 91 -10.44 18.29 -11.48
C SER A 91 -9.40 18.86 -12.45
N ASP A 92 -9.73 18.86 -13.75
CA ASP A 92 -8.91 19.42 -14.85
C ASP A 92 -8.50 20.91 -14.63
N LEU A 93 -9.09 21.57 -13.63
CA LEU A 93 -8.72 22.92 -13.21
C LEU A 93 -7.34 23.00 -12.53
N PHE A 94 -6.70 21.89 -12.24
CA PHE A 94 -5.40 21.81 -11.54
C PHE A 94 -4.29 21.25 -12.43
N GLU A 95 -4.33 21.53 -13.73
CA GLU A 95 -3.29 21.12 -14.70
C GLU A 95 -1.88 21.59 -14.31
N ASP A 96 -1.75 22.67 -13.53
CA ASP A 96 -0.47 23.23 -13.08
C ASP A 96 0.24 22.40 -11.98
N GLY A 97 -0.31 21.25 -11.62
CA GLY A 97 0.31 20.29 -10.71
C GLY A 97 0.06 20.57 -9.24
N MET A 98 -0.12 19.47 -8.52
CA MET A 98 -0.14 19.46 -7.07
C MET A 98 1.20 19.04 -6.53
N SER A 99 1.68 19.75 -5.50
CA SER A 99 2.97 19.46 -4.88
C SER A 99 2.76 18.87 -3.51
N PHE A 100 3.15 17.61 -3.32
CA PHE A 100 3.23 17.01 -2.00
C PHE A 100 4.35 17.62 -1.19
N VAL A 101 4.02 18.03 0.02
CA VAL A 101 4.98 18.61 0.97
C VAL A 101 4.82 17.97 2.34
N SER A 102 5.89 17.89 3.08
CA SER A 102 5.81 17.40 4.46
C SER A 102 4.93 18.32 5.34
N PRO A 103 4.27 17.81 6.39
CA PRO A 103 3.44 18.61 7.27
C PRO A 103 4.15 19.84 7.85
N VAL A 104 5.45 19.71 8.12
CA VAL A 104 6.28 20.83 8.62
C VAL A 104 6.42 21.93 7.57
N ARG A 105 6.66 21.57 6.30
CA ARG A 105 6.78 22.54 5.19
C ARG A 105 5.43 23.12 4.80
N PHE A 106 4.35 22.37 4.95
CA PHE A 106 3.00 22.83 4.62
C PHE A 106 2.61 24.11 5.36
N LYS A 107 3.12 24.30 6.59
CA LYS A 107 2.92 25.53 7.39
C LYS A 107 3.51 26.77 6.70
N SER A 108 4.63 26.64 6.02
CA SER A 108 5.42 27.74 5.45
C SER A 108 5.24 27.93 3.94
N VAL A 109 4.54 27.04 3.24
CA VAL A 109 4.30 27.18 1.79
C VAL A 109 3.15 28.15 1.49
N GLY A 110 3.13 28.69 0.28
CA GLY A 110 2.07 29.58 -0.18
C GLY A 110 2.30 31.07 0.10
N PHE A 111 3.35 31.44 0.83
CA PHE A 111 3.68 32.85 1.07
C PHE A 111 4.50 33.50 -0.05
N ASN A 112 5.07 32.70 -0.93
CA ASN A 112 5.89 33.20 -2.03
C ASN A 112 4.99 33.62 -3.21
N LYS A 113 5.02 34.89 -3.57
CA LYS A 113 4.25 35.44 -4.69
C LYS A 113 4.50 34.77 -6.05
N TRP A 114 5.67 34.15 -6.22
CA TRP A 114 6.07 33.48 -7.44
C TRP A 114 5.50 32.05 -7.57
N MET A 115 4.94 31.53 -6.49
CA MET A 115 4.39 30.15 -6.41
C MET A 115 2.88 30.16 -6.15
N LYS A 116 2.18 31.18 -6.60
CA LYS A 116 0.74 31.38 -6.34
C LYS A 116 -0.15 30.33 -7.00
N ASN A 117 0.31 29.73 -8.10
CA ASN A 117 -0.48 28.75 -8.85
C ASN A 117 -0.27 27.32 -8.37
N ILE A 118 0.67 27.09 -7.44
CA ILE A 118 0.94 25.76 -6.94
C ILE A 118 -0.08 25.42 -5.84
N THR A 119 -0.71 24.27 -5.98
CA THR A 119 -1.53 23.67 -4.94
C THR A 119 -0.67 22.71 -4.12
N TYR A 120 -0.64 22.91 -2.83
CA TYR A 120 0.13 22.11 -1.90
C TYR A 120 -0.75 21.09 -1.21
N VAL A 121 -0.26 19.86 -1.14
CA VAL A 121 -0.95 18.73 -0.50
C VAL A 121 -0.06 18.16 0.59
N THR A 122 -0.64 17.77 1.71
CA THR A 122 0.05 17.07 2.78
C THR A 122 -0.87 16.04 3.41
N GLN A 123 -0.29 14.97 3.93
CA GLN A 123 -1.00 13.99 4.75
C GLN A 123 -0.55 14.13 6.19
N GLN A 124 -1.50 14.21 7.11
CA GLN A 124 -1.23 14.28 8.54
C GLN A 124 -2.38 13.65 9.33
N GLY A 125 -2.05 12.68 10.21
CA GLY A 125 -3.02 12.03 11.09
C GLY A 125 -4.16 11.34 10.33
N GLY A 126 -3.83 10.58 9.27
CA GLY A 126 -4.82 9.89 8.43
C GLY A 126 -5.70 10.83 7.58
N LYS A 127 -5.38 12.12 7.47
CA LYS A 127 -6.15 13.10 6.68
C LYS A 127 -5.26 13.76 5.64
N ILE A 128 -5.85 14.05 4.48
CA ILE A 128 -5.22 14.88 3.44
C ILE A 128 -5.68 16.32 3.62
N TYR A 129 -4.72 17.21 3.55
CA TYR A 129 -4.95 18.65 3.59
C TYR A 129 -4.43 19.31 2.33
N ILE A 130 -5.24 20.19 1.76
CA ILE A 130 -4.90 20.94 0.53
C ILE A 130 -4.91 22.43 0.85
N LYS A 131 -3.86 23.12 0.37
CA LYS A 131 -3.71 24.57 0.46
C LYS A 131 -3.37 25.13 -0.90
N SER A 132 -4.11 26.13 -1.36
CA SER A 132 -3.86 26.84 -2.60
C SER A 132 -4.09 28.34 -2.44
N CYS A 133 -3.35 29.12 -3.22
CA CYS A 133 -3.65 30.55 -3.41
C CYS A 133 -4.72 30.76 -4.50
N ASN A 134 -5.08 29.72 -5.24
CA ASN A 134 -6.16 29.78 -6.22
C ASN A 134 -7.50 29.54 -5.50
N PRO A 135 -8.42 30.50 -5.48
CA PRO A 135 -9.71 30.33 -4.82
C PRO A 135 -10.56 29.20 -5.43
N LEU A 136 -10.33 28.83 -6.69
CA LEU A 136 -11.04 27.73 -7.33
C LEU A 136 -10.69 26.38 -6.71
N ALA A 137 -9.52 26.26 -6.07
CA ALA A 137 -9.13 25.03 -5.38
C ALA A 137 -10.09 24.63 -4.26
N TYR A 138 -10.76 25.61 -3.65
CA TYR A 138 -11.69 25.37 -2.54
C TYR A 138 -13.08 24.89 -2.97
N TYR A 139 -13.34 24.80 -4.28
CA TYR A 139 -14.55 24.18 -4.82
C TYR A 139 -14.33 22.70 -5.17
N LEU A 140 -13.16 22.15 -4.86
CA LEU A 140 -12.88 20.73 -5.06
C LEU A 140 -13.65 19.92 -4.01
N GLU A 141 -14.65 19.18 -4.45
CA GLU A 141 -15.46 18.31 -3.60
C GLU A 141 -14.89 16.88 -3.56
N GLU A 142 -14.31 16.41 -4.66
CA GLU A 142 -13.76 15.08 -4.82
C GLU A 142 -12.42 15.13 -5.57
N GLY A 143 -11.49 14.27 -5.18
CA GLY A 143 -10.22 14.06 -5.88
C GLY A 143 -9.78 12.62 -5.80
N THR A 144 -8.78 12.26 -6.60
CA THR A 144 -8.15 10.94 -6.57
C THR A 144 -6.76 11.04 -5.97
N TYR A 145 -6.50 10.20 -4.99
CA TYR A 145 -5.20 10.07 -4.33
C TYR A 145 -4.60 8.72 -4.67
N ARG A 146 -3.40 8.71 -5.20
CA ARG A 146 -2.70 7.52 -5.64
C ARG A 146 -1.38 7.38 -4.90
N ASP A 147 -1.21 6.29 -4.18
CA ASP A 147 0.00 6.01 -3.42
C ASP A 147 0.21 4.49 -3.24
N ILE A 148 1.29 4.13 -2.57
CA ILE A 148 1.58 2.76 -2.15
C ILE A 148 1.26 2.65 -0.67
N PHE A 149 0.12 2.03 -0.35
CA PHE A 149 -0.37 1.95 1.02
C PHE A 149 0.24 0.78 1.78
N THR A 150 0.34 0.94 3.10
CA THR A 150 0.84 -0.09 4.02
C THR A 150 -0.09 -1.28 4.04
N ASP A 151 -1.40 -1.06 4.21
CA ASP A 151 -2.42 -2.09 4.09
C ASP A 151 -3.21 -1.92 2.79
N PRO A 152 -3.02 -2.82 1.82
CA PRO A 152 -3.73 -2.75 0.54
C PRO A 152 -5.21 -3.10 0.64
N LEU A 153 -5.65 -3.81 1.70
CA LEU A 153 -7.07 -4.13 1.87
C LEU A 153 -7.84 -2.93 2.42
N GLU A 154 -7.27 -2.19 3.36
CA GLU A 154 -7.83 -0.93 3.83
C GLU A 154 -7.99 0.05 2.66
N ALA A 155 -6.94 0.20 1.86
CA ALA A 155 -6.99 1.03 0.67
C ALA A 155 -8.04 0.56 -0.36
N ALA A 156 -8.22 -0.74 -0.54
CA ALA A 156 -9.25 -1.28 -1.43
C ALA A 156 -10.67 -1.01 -0.90
N ALA A 157 -10.89 -1.12 0.40
CA ALA A 157 -12.17 -0.80 1.03
C ALA A 157 -12.55 0.68 0.80
N ASP A 158 -11.58 1.57 0.93
CA ASP A 158 -11.78 3.03 0.75
C ASP A 158 -11.81 3.47 -0.73
N SER A 159 -11.43 2.61 -1.66
CA SER A 159 -11.45 2.93 -3.10
C SER A 159 -12.85 3.12 -3.66
N GLY A 160 -13.85 2.49 -3.06
CA GLY A 160 -15.23 2.43 -3.55
C GLY A 160 -15.42 1.52 -4.77
N GLU A 161 -14.43 0.69 -5.10
CA GLU A 161 -14.48 -0.29 -6.19
C GLU A 161 -15.00 -1.65 -5.73
N TYR A 162 -14.93 -1.94 -4.44
CA TYR A 162 -15.30 -3.22 -3.84
C TYR A 162 -16.45 -3.07 -2.86
N ASP A 163 -17.21 -4.15 -2.68
CA ASP A 163 -18.29 -4.19 -1.72
C ASP A 163 -17.75 -4.25 -0.28
N VAL A 164 -18.24 -3.37 0.58
CA VAL A 164 -17.88 -3.30 1.99
C VAL A 164 -19.11 -3.56 2.88
N ASP A 165 -18.88 -4.09 4.07
CA ASP A 165 -19.90 -4.30 5.08
C ASP A 165 -20.30 -2.97 5.79
N GLU A 166 -21.25 -3.03 6.71
CA GLU A 166 -21.69 -1.87 7.51
C GLU A 166 -20.58 -1.27 8.38
N ASN A 167 -19.48 -2.01 8.60
CA ASN A 167 -18.33 -1.58 9.38
C ASN A 167 -17.20 -1.05 8.50
N GLY A 168 -17.36 -1.05 7.17
CA GLY A 168 -16.35 -0.63 6.22
C GLY A 168 -15.29 -1.70 5.88
N ASN A 169 -15.51 -2.97 6.26
CA ASN A 169 -14.60 -4.05 5.88
C ASN A 169 -15.02 -4.65 4.54
N LEU A 170 -14.05 -5.13 3.76
CA LEU A 170 -14.31 -5.82 2.51
C LEU A 170 -15.12 -7.09 2.72
N CYS A 171 -16.21 -7.25 1.97
CA CYS A 171 -17.04 -8.46 2.02
C CYS A 171 -16.28 -9.69 1.51
N ASP A 172 -15.42 -9.53 0.52
CA ASP A 172 -14.53 -10.58 -0.02
C ASP A 172 -13.10 -10.06 -0.23
N PRO A 173 -12.24 -10.14 0.80
CA PRO A 173 -10.84 -9.72 0.68
C PRO A 173 -10.03 -10.49 -0.37
N MET A 174 -10.50 -11.68 -0.76
CA MET A 174 -9.79 -12.53 -1.73
C MET A 174 -10.07 -12.14 -3.19
N SER A 175 -11.09 -11.33 -3.43
CA SER A 175 -11.40 -10.79 -4.76
C SER A 175 -10.58 -9.55 -5.11
N VAL A 176 -9.91 -8.95 -4.12
CA VAL A 176 -9.09 -7.75 -4.30
C VAL A 176 -7.80 -8.09 -5.03
N GLU A 177 -7.47 -7.31 -6.05
CA GLU A 177 -6.18 -7.43 -6.72
C GLU A 177 -5.04 -7.09 -5.76
N PHE A 178 -4.05 -7.98 -5.66
CA PHE A 178 -2.91 -7.77 -4.78
C PHE A 178 -1.90 -6.82 -5.43
N PRO A 179 -1.72 -5.59 -4.91
CA PRO A 179 -0.95 -4.56 -5.59
C PRO A 179 0.56 -4.78 -5.40
N LEU A 180 1.11 -5.67 -6.22
CA LEU A 180 2.51 -6.05 -6.20
C LEU A 180 2.99 -6.44 -7.61
N GLU A 181 4.21 -6.06 -7.93
CA GLU A 181 4.88 -6.51 -9.16
C GLU A 181 5.02 -8.03 -9.19
N ASP A 182 4.75 -8.64 -10.35
CA ASP A 182 4.85 -10.10 -10.54
C ASP A 182 6.21 -10.68 -10.14
N ASN A 183 7.29 -9.94 -10.39
CA ASN A 183 8.65 -10.37 -10.07
C ASN A 183 8.95 -10.41 -8.56
N LEU A 184 8.18 -9.71 -7.72
CA LEU A 184 8.32 -9.70 -6.27
C LEU A 184 7.41 -10.70 -5.56
N LEU A 185 6.35 -11.13 -6.24
CA LEU A 185 5.37 -12.06 -5.68
C LEU A 185 6.02 -13.36 -5.14
N PRO A 186 6.95 -14.03 -5.86
CA PRO A 186 7.61 -15.23 -5.34
C PRO A 186 8.38 -14.97 -4.05
N LEU A 187 8.96 -13.78 -3.88
CA LEU A 187 9.72 -13.43 -2.69
C LEU A 187 8.80 -13.24 -1.48
N VAL A 188 7.68 -12.54 -1.66
CA VAL A 188 6.66 -12.34 -0.62
C VAL A 188 6.08 -13.69 -0.19
N MET A 189 5.74 -14.56 -1.16
CA MET A 189 5.28 -15.92 -0.88
C MET A 189 6.30 -16.73 -0.10
N GLN A 190 7.58 -16.65 -0.46
CA GLN A 190 8.66 -17.35 0.24
C GLN A 190 8.76 -16.92 1.70
N TYR A 191 8.71 -15.62 1.99
CA TYR A 191 8.73 -15.14 3.37
C TYR A 191 7.49 -15.56 4.16
N THR A 192 6.31 -15.49 3.54
CA THR A 192 5.06 -15.93 4.16
C THR A 192 5.09 -17.41 4.51
N VAL A 193 5.47 -18.28 3.57
CA VAL A 193 5.58 -19.71 3.82
C VAL A 193 6.65 -20.03 4.86
N LYS A 194 7.79 -19.35 4.83
CA LYS A 194 8.85 -19.52 5.85
C LYS A 194 8.37 -19.15 7.25
N GLU A 195 7.63 -18.08 7.39
CA GLU A 195 7.07 -17.65 8.67
C GLU A 195 6.05 -18.67 9.20
N LEU A 196 5.14 -19.12 8.33
CA LEU A 196 4.13 -20.10 8.69
C LEU A 196 4.74 -21.49 8.99
N SER A 197 5.78 -21.89 8.29
CA SER A 197 6.46 -23.18 8.51
C SER A 197 7.46 -23.14 9.68
N GLY A 198 8.01 -21.97 10.00
CA GLY A 198 9.03 -21.78 11.04
C GLY A 198 8.47 -21.32 12.40
N GLY A 199 7.28 -20.74 12.38
CA GLY A 199 6.65 -20.16 13.56
C GLY A 199 5.76 -21.13 14.32
N LEU A 200 6.07 -21.32 15.57
CA LEU A 200 5.19 -21.61 16.72
C LEU A 200 4.51 -22.99 16.82
N TYR A 201 4.33 -23.76 15.77
CA TYR A 201 3.71 -25.07 15.91
C TYR A 201 4.46 -26.11 15.06
N LYS A 202 5.56 -26.62 15.60
CA LYS A 202 5.94 -28.00 15.32
C LYS A 202 5.13 -28.85 16.30
N PRO A 203 4.07 -29.54 15.85
CA PRO A 203 3.47 -30.56 16.67
C PRO A 203 4.64 -31.46 17.10
N LYS A 204 4.73 -31.82 18.35
CA LYS A 204 5.58 -32.91 18.79
C LYS A 204 4.92 -34.19 18.35
N ASP A 205 4.82 -34.37 17.05
CA ASP A 205 4.41 -35.65 16.49
C ASP A 205 5.64 -36.54 16.46
N SER A 206 5.52 -37.70 17.10
CA SER A 206 6.58 -38.68 17.22
C SER A 206 6.87 -39.40 15.88
N GLU A 207 6.02 -39.22 14.91
CA GLU A 207 6.18 -39.70 13.53
C GLU A 207 6.48 -38.50 12.62
N ASN A 208 7.74 -38.24 12.45
CA ASN A 208 8.30 -37.06 11.79
C ASN A 208 8.04 -37.06 10.26
N ASN A 209 6.82 -36.78 9.85
CA ASN A 209 6.48 -36.59 8.44
C ASN A 209 6.87 -35.19 7.92
N ALA A 210 7.03 -34.21 8.83
CA ALA A 210 7.35 -32.82 8.48
C ALA A 210 8.76 -32.61 7.90
N ASN A 211 9.67 -33.56 8.00
CA ASN A 211 11.03 -33.42 7.48
C ASN A 211 11.15 -33.76 5.99
N ASP A 212 10.24 -34.59 5.47
CA ASP A 212 10.20 -34.91 4.04
C ASP A 212 9.55 -33.76 3.25
N ASP A 213 8.54 -33.09 3.81
CA ASP A 213 7.81 -32.02 3.18
C ASP A 213 8.64 -30.73 3.05
N LEU A 214 9.55 -30.44 4.00
CA LEU A 214 10.48 -29.31 3.89
C LEU A 214 11.47 -29.45 2.72
N SER A 215 11.81 -30.67 2.32
CA SER A 215 12.69 -30.92 1.17
C SER A 215 11.98 -30.64 -0.16
N GLU A 216 10.71 -30.98 -0.27
CA GLU A 216 9.90 -30.71 -1.44
C GLU A 216 9.60 -29.20 -1.59
N LEU A 217 9.29 -28.53 -0.47
CA LEU A 217 9.11 -27.08 -0.41
C LEU A 217 10.37 -26.32 -0.86
N ALA A 218 11.53 -26.73 -0.36
CA ALA A 218 12.81 -26.13 -0.75
C ALA A 218 13.14 -26.37 -2.23
N ASN A 219 12.78 -27.54 -2.76
CA ASN A 219 12.98 -27.87 -4.18
C ASN A 219 12.01 -27.08 -5.08
N PHE A 220 10.76 -26.93 -4.69
CA PHE A 220 9.78 -26.10 -5.40
C PHE A 220 10.23 -24.63 -5.47
N ILE A 221 10.60 -24.04 -4.34
CA ILE A 221 11.12 -22.67 -4.29
C ILE A 221 12.37 -22.50 -5.17
N ARG A 222 13.30 -23.46 -5.15
CA ARG A 222 14.47 -23.48 -6.03
C ARG A 222 14.11 -23.55 -7.51
N THR A 223 13.07 -24.27 -7.87
CA THR A 223 12.63 -24.42 -9.25
C THR A 223 12.01 -23.12 -9.77
N TYR A 224 11.18 -22.45 -8.97
CA TYR A 224 10.55 -21.19 -9.36
C TYR A 224 11.50 -19.98 -9.34
N VAL A 225 12.44 -19.93 -8.41
CA VAL A 225 13.42 -18.83 -8.33
C VAL A 225 14.52 -18.96 -9.39
N LYS A 226 14.81 -20.17 -9.88
CA LYS A 226 15.87 -20.39 -10.90
C LYS A 226 15.41 -20.23 -12.35
N SER A 227 14.11 -20.28 -12.64
CA SER A 227 13.65 -20.32 -14.03
C SER A 227 13.68 -19.00 -14.82
N PRO A 228 13.54 -17.79 -14.27
CA PRO A 228 13.52 -16.59 -15.11
C PRO A 228 14.88 -15.94 -15.36
N LEU A 229 15.91 -16.23 -14.58
CA LEU A 229 17.19 -15.49 -14.66
C LEU A 229 18.23 -16.09 -15.62
N ARG A 230 18.03 -17.29 -16.14
CA ARG A 230 19.01 -17.93 -17.04
C ARG A 230 18.79 -17.73 -18.53
N GLN A 231 17.65 -17.18 -18.96
CA GLN A 231 17.37 -16.96 -20.38
C GLN A 231 17.78 -15.59 -20.93
N GLN A 232 18.28 -14.69 -20.09
CA GLN A 232 18.69 -13.33 -20.54
C GLN A 232 20.21 -13.09 -20.60
N ILE A 233 21.05 -14.11 -20.35
CA ILE A 233 22.51 -13.96 -20.37
C ILE A 233 23.15 -14.56 -21.64
N ASP A 234 22.43 -15.34 -22.42
CA ASP A 234 22.96 -16.00 -23.63
C ASP A 234 22.31 -15.52 -24.94
N SER A 235 21.85 -14.23 -24.98
CA SER A 235 21.38 -13.63 -26.24
C SER A 235 22.00 -12.27 -26.48
#